data_d39d26e234dfe69bb097d20aed462784
#
_entry.id   d39d26e234dfe69bb097d20aed462784
#
_cell.length_a   1.000
_cell.length_b   1.000
_cell.length_c   1.000
_cell.angle_alpha   90.00
_cell.angle_beta   90.00
_cell.angle_gamma   90.00
#
_symmetry.space_group_name_H-M   'P 1'
#
loop_
_entity.id
_entity.type
_entity.pdbx_description
1 polymer ?
#
loop_
_entity_poly.entity_id
_entity_poly.type
_entity_poly.pdbx_seq_one_letter_code
_entity_poly.pdbx_strand_id
1 'polypeptide(L)'
;MKISFDFDSTLECEEMQELAIKFIASGADVFITTSRTDYHEGLKIPNNDLFEVADRIGIKKENITFTKFKHKYKFTKDFDIHYDDDEIEIDNINKFPSKCMGFLYEPKHNNQQANF
;
A
#
# COMPACT_ATOMS: atom_id res chain seq x y z
N MET A 1 5.53 3.65 15.34
CA MET A 1 4.44 3.97 14.42
C MET A 1 4.31 2.88 13.37
N LYS A 2 3.10 2.54 13.03
CA LYS A 2 2.81 1.52 12.01
C LYS A 2 2.20 2.20 10.79
N ILE A 3 2.85 2.04 9.65
CA ILE A 3 2.45 2.74 8.42
C ILE A 3 2.26 1.73 7.31
N SER A 4 1.11 1.78 6.67
CA SER A 4 0.74 0.86 5.61
C SER A 4 0.63 1.58 4.27
N PHE A 5 0.99 0.86 3.21
CA PHE A 5 0.87 1.36 1.84
C PHE A 5 0.08 0.35 1.01
N ASP A 6 -0.81 0.86 0.18
CA ASP A 6 -1.32 0.08 -0.93
C ASP A 6 -0.19 -0.16 -1.92
N PHE A 7 -0.29 -1.22 -2.74
CA PHE A 7 0.78 -1.47 -3.69
C PHE A 7 0.50 -0.89 -5.07
N ASP A 8 -0.58 -1.34 -5.71
CA ASP A 8 -0.87 -0.92 -7.08
C ASP A 8 -1.11 0.59 -7.16
N SER A 9 -0.36 1.27 -8.01
CA SER A 9 -0.43 2.72 -8.20
C SER A 9 -0.10 3.54 -6.94
N THR A 10 0.41 2.91 -5.91
CA THR A 10 0.89 3.60 -4.71
C THR A 10 2.35 3.23 -4.48
N LEU A 11 2.63 2.10 -3.85
CA LEU A 11 4.01 1.72 -3.56
C LEU A 11 4.76 1.30 -4.82
N GLU A 12 4.06 1.01 -5.91
CA GLU A 12 4.67 0.85 -7.21
C GLU A 12 5.44 2.10 -7.64
N CYS A 13 5.03 3.25 -7.15
CA CYS A 13 5.60 4.53 -7.56
C CYS A 13 6.86 4.83 -6.77
N GLU A 14 7.89 5.29 -7.48
CA GLU A 14 9.20 5.51 -6.89
C GLU A 14 9.15 6.47 -5.70
N GLU A 15 8.37 7.54 -5.80
CA GLU A 15 8.30 8.51 -4.71
C GLU A 15 7.71 7.91 -3.44
N MET A 16 6.78 6.97 -3.57
CA MET A 16 6.21 6.31 -2.40
C MET A 16 7.16 5.27 -1.84
N GLN A 17 7.95 4.64 -2.69
CA GLN A 17 9.01 3.75 -2.22
C GLN A 17 10.04 4.53 -1.40
N GLU A 18 10.41 5.73 -1.87
CA GLU A 18 11.35 6.57 -1.12
C GLU A 18 10.77 6.98 0.23
N LEU A 19 9.49 7.29 0.26
CA LEU A 19 8.82 7.63 1.52
C LEU A 19 8.84 6.45 2.48
N ALA A 20 8.55 5.26 1.98
CA ALA A 20 8.56 4.06 2.81
C ALA A 20 9.97 3.80 3.37
N ILE A 21 11.00 3.99 2.56
CA ILE A 21 12.38 3.84 3.01
C ILE A 21 12.68 4.81 4.15
N LYS A 22 12.22 6.07 4.02
CA LYS A 22 12.44 7.06 5.06
C LYS A 22 11.74 6.68 6.36
N PHE A 23 10.53 6.15 6.27
CA PHE A 23 9.83 5.69 7.46
C PHE A 23 10.57 4.54 8.15
N ILE A 24 11.05 3.59 7.35
CA ILE A 24 11.82 2.47 7.90
C ILE A 24 13.08 2.99 8.59
N ALA A 25 13.78 3.92 7.96
CA ALA A 25 15.00 4.49 8.53
C ALA A 25 14.71 5.24 9.84
N SER A 26 13.52 5.77 10.00
CA SER A 26 13.14 6.48 11.22
C SER A 26 12.66 5.55 12.33
N GLY A 27 12.62 4.23 12.07
CA GLY A 27 12.19 3.27 13.07
C GLY A 27 10.72 2.87 12.99
N ALA A 28 10.00 3.34 12.00
CA ALA A 28 8.60 2.96 11.83
C ALA A 28 8.52 1.52 11.28
N ASP A 29 7.43 0.86 11.62
CA ASP A 29 7.13 -0.46 11.11
C ASP A 29 6.25 -0.28 9.87
N VAL A 30 6.72 -0.75 8.71
CA VAL A 30 6.06 -0.47 7.44
C VAL A 30 5.42 -1.75 6.89
N PHE A 31 4.21 -1.60 6.38
CA PHE A 31 3.36 -2.70 5.94
C PHE A 31 2.85 -2.43 4.53
N ILE A 32 2.45 -3.49 3.84
CA ILE A 32 1.70 -3.38 2.60
C ILE A 32 0.33 -3.99 2.83
N THR A 33 -0.73 -3.26 2.47
CA THR A 33 -2.09 -3.79 2.49
C THR A 33 -2.63 -3.65 1.07
N THR A 34 -2.73 -4.77 0.38
CA THR A 34 -3.11 -4.78 -1.04
C THR A 34 -4.41 -5.56 -1.23
N SER A 35 -5.20 -5.14 -2.21
CA SER A 35 -6.43 -5.85 -2.57
C SER A 35 -6.17 -7.13 -3.34
N ARG A 36 -4.93 -7.37 -3.75
CA ARG A 36 -4.58 -8.58 -4.48
C ARG A 36 -4.86 -9.83 -3.64
N THR A 37 -4.81 -10.97 -4.31
CA THR A 37 -4.84 -12.26 -3.63
C THR A 37 -3.43 -12.84 -3.57
N ASP A 38 -3.14 -13.56 -2.49
CA ASP A 38 -1.88 -14.29 -2.36
C ASP A 38 -1.96 -15.66 -3.03
N TYR A 39 -3.13 -16.02 -3.50
CA TYR A 39 -3.40 -17.32 -4.09
C TYR A 39 -3.26 -17.23 -5.60
N HIS A 40 -2.48 -18.13 -6.18
CA HIS A 40 -2.11 -18.06 -7.59
C HIS A 40 -2.70 -19.14 -8.47
N GLU A 41 -3.51 -20.03 -7.95
CA GLU A 41 -4.06 -21.09 -8.76
C GLU A 41 -4.85 -20.48 -9.92
N GLY A 42 -4.46 -20.86 -11.12
CA GLY A 42 -5.09 -20.31 -12.30
C GLY A 42 -4.63 -18.93 -12.70
N LEU A 43 -3.84 -18.26 -11.88
CA LEU A 43 -3.31 -16.94 -12.23
C LEU A 43 -1.99 -17.11 -12.95
N LYS A 44 -1.76 -16.23 -13.91
CA LYS A 44 -0.52 -16.27 -14.68
C LYS A 44 0.51 -15.30 -14.12
N ILE A 45 0.07 -14.36 -13.31
CA ILE A 45 0.95 -13.33 -12.78
C ILE A 45 1.01 -13.49 -11.27
N PRO A 46 2.09 -14.06 -10.75
CA PRO A 46 2.29 -14.11 -9.31
C PRO A 46 2.62 -12.71 -8.80
N ASN A 47 2.71 -12.56 -7.49
CA ASN A 47 2.99 -11.26 -6.87
C ASN A 47 4.49 -10.93 -6.85
N ASN A 48 5.23 -11.38 -7.85
CA ASN A 48 6.68 -11.18 -7.89
C ASN A 48 7.08 -9.71 -7.85
N ASP A 49 6.31 -8.87 -8.56
CA ASP A 49 6.58 -7.43 -8.59
C ASP A 49 6.46 -6.83 -7.19
N LEU A 50 5.42 -7.21 -6.46
CA LEU A 50 5.18 -6.72 -5.11
C LEU A 50 6.28 -7.21 -4.16
N PHE A 51 6.61 -8.50 -4.22
CA PHE A 51 7.64 -9.05 -3.36
C PHE A 51 9.01 -8.47 -3.66
N GLU A 52 9.29 -8.18 -4.92
CA GLU A 52 10.58 -7.61 -5.31
C GLU A 52 10.74 -6.21 -4.71
N VAL A 53 9.70 -5.39 -4.81
CA VAL A 53 9.73 -4.06 -4.21
C VAL A 53 9.85 -4.16 -2.69
N ALA A 54 9.03 -5.00 -2.07
CA ALA A 54 9.05 -5.14 -0.61
C ALA A 54 10.43 -5.56 -0.11
N ASP A 55 11.03 -6.55 -0.77
CA ASP A 55 12.35 -7.04 -0.38
C ASP A 55 13.41 -5.96 -0.54
N ARG A 56 13.36 -5.25 -1.67
CA ARG A 56 14.36 -4.23 -1.98
C ARG A 56 14.33 -3.06 -0.99
N ILE A 57 13.15 -2.66 -0.55
CA ILE A 57 13.04 -1.50 0.35
C ILE A 57 12.98 -1.89 1.83
N GLY A 58 12.92 -3.19 2.14
CA GLY A 58 13.04 -3.64 3.52
C GLY A 58 11.73 -3.94 4.23
N ILE A 59 10.65 -4.21 3.50
CA ILE A 59 9.39 -4.62 4.12
C ILE A 59 9.36 -6.13 4.24
N LYS A 60 9.12 -6.61 5.45
CA LYS A 60 9.11 -8.05 5.73
C LYS A 60 7.88 -8.72 5.15
N LYS A 61 8.01 -9.99 4.78
CA LYS A 61 6.86 -10.73 4.22
C LYS A 61 5.69 -10.80 5.19
N GLU A 62 5.96 -10.93 6.48
CA GLU A 62 4.89 -10.98 7.46
C GLU A 62 4.13 -9.66 7.58
N ASN A 63 4.68 -8.59 7.00
CA ASN A 63 4.03 -7.30 7.01
C ASN A 63 3.21 -7.03 5.74
N ILE A 64 2.97 -8.07 4.94
CA ILE A 64 2.19 -7.94 3.71
C ILE A 64 0.84 -8.64 3.91
N THR A 65 -0.25 -7.90 3.73
CA THR A 65 -1.60 -8.43 3.85
C THR A 65 -2.29 -8.36 2.50
N PHE A 66 -2.83 -9.49 2.06
CA PHE A 66 -3.63 -9.58 0.84
C PHE A 66 -5.09 -9.64 1.26
N THR A 67 -5.87 -8.61 0.92
CA THR A 67 -7.27 -8.55 1.35
C THR A 67 -8.19 -9.37 0.44
N LYS A 68 -7.69 -9.85 -0.68
CA LYS A 68 -8.46 -10.68 -1.62
C LYS A 68 -9.71 -9.95 -2.08
N PHE A 69 -9.51 -8.70 -2.51
CA PHE A 69 -10.55 -7.80 -3.03
C PHE A 69 -11.57 -7.35 -1.98
N LYS A 70 -11.29 -7.58 -0.69
CA LYS A 70 -12.13 -7.04 0.37
C LYS A 70 -11.67 -5.62 0.68
N HIS A 71 -12.59 -4.82 1.21
CA HIS A 71 -12.25 -3.45 1.63
C HIS A 71 -11.20 -3.47 2.73
N LYS A 72 -10.33 -2.49 2.68
CA LYS A 72 -9.13 -2.47 3.53
C LYS A 72 -9.37 -1.99 4.96
N TYR A 73 -10.46 -1.28 5.23
CA TYR A 73 -10.61 -0.60 6.52
C TYR A 73 -10.55 -1.56 7.73
N LYS A 74 -10.96 -2.80 7.56
CA LYS A 74 -10.90 -3.77 8.64
C LYS A 74 -9.48 -4.31 8.87
N PHE A 75 -8.65 -4.22 7.85
CA PHE A 75 -7.27 -4.71 7.92
C PHE A 75 -6.30 -3.65 8.40
N THR A 76 -6.68 -2.38 8.30
CA THR A 76 -5.78 -1.26 8.61
C THR A 76 -6.06 -0.63 9.97
N LYS A 77 -7.04 -1.12 10.69
CA LYS A 77 -7.52 -0.45 11.91
C LYS A 77 -6.46 -0.28 12.99
N ASP A 78 -5.45 -1.14 13.01
CA ASP A 78 -4.40 -1.07 14.01
C ASP A 78 -3.18 -0.28 13.56
N PHE A 79 -3.19 0.23 12.34
CA PHE A 79 -2.12 1.06 11.83
C PHE A 79 -2.37 2.52 12.19
N ASP A 80 -1.31 3.30 12.16
CA ASP A 80 -1.43 4.74 12.39
C ASP A 80 -1.79 5.48 11.11
N ILE A 81 -1.21 5.04 9.99
CA ILE A 81 -1.40 5.69 8.69
C ILE A 81 -1.52 4.63 7.61
N HIS A 82 -2.38 4.90 6.63
CA HIS A 82 -2.44 4.11 5.41
C HIS A 82 -2.48 5.03 4.19
N TYR A 83 -1.59 4.80 3.24
CA TYR A 83 -1.55 5.52 1.97
C TYR A 83 -2.16 4.66 0.87
N ASP A 84 -3.03 5.25 0.08
CA ASP A 84 -3.73 4.53 -0.99
C ASP A 84 -4.09 5.53 -2.09
N ASP A 85 -4.14 5.05 -3.32
CA ASP A 85 -4.58 5.88 -4.44
C ASP A 85 -6.08 5.75 -4.69
N ASP A 86 -6.74 4.87 -3.98
CA ASP A 86 -8.17 4.62 -4.13
C ASP A 86 -8.96 5.47 -3.15
N GLU A 87 -9.65 6.46 -3.69
CA GLU A 87 -10.42 7.42 -2.89
C GLU A 87 -11.50 6.73 -2.06
N ILE A 88 -12.10 5.68 -2.59
CA ILE A 88 -13.15 4.96 -1.87
C ILE A 88 -12.57 4.24 -0.65
N GLU A 89 -11.41 3.61 -0.82
CA GLU A 89 -10.76 2.94 0.30
C GLU A 89 -10.36 3.93 1.38
N ILE A 90 -9.80 5.07 0.98
CA ILE A 90 -9.40 6.11 1.94
C ILE A 90 -10.62 6.64 2.70
N ASP A 91 -11.71 6.88 1.98
CA ASP A 91 -12.94 7.37 2.60
C ASP A 91 -13.47 6.37 3.62
N ASN A 92 -13.48 5.08 3.26
CA ASN A 92 -13.93 4.03 4.17
C ASN A 92 -13.04 3.94 5.42
N ILE A 93 -11.73 4.05 5.25
CA ILE A 93 -10.79 4.01 6.37
C ILE A 93 -11.06 5.17 7.32
N ASN A 94 -11.23 6.37 6.77
CA ASN A 94 -11.40 7.56 7.59
C ASN A 94 -12.77 7.63 8.30
N LYS A 95 -13.75 6.92 7.77
CA LYS A 95 -15.06 6.84 8.41
C LYS A 95 -15.17 5.72 9.43
N PHE A 96 -14.32 4.71 9.31
CA PHE A 96 -14.35 3.58 10.23
C PHE A 96 -13.80 4.02 11.59
N PRO A 97 -14.44 3.60 12.71
CA PRO A 97 -13.97 4.02 14.04
C PRO A 97 -12.69 3.29 14.44
N SER A 98 -11.58 3.80 13.99
CA SER A 98 -10.25 3.27 14.32
C SER A 98 -9.28 4.43 14.39
N LYS A 99 -8.06 4.15 14.84
CA LYS A 99 -7.03 5.19 14.91
C LYS A 99 -6.37 5.47 13.57
N CYS A 100 -6.60 4.63 12.58
CA CYS A 100 -5.89 4.74 11.31
C CYS A 100 -6.35 5.96 10.53
N MET A 101 -5.39 6.76 10.08
CA MET A 101 -5.64 7.90 9.21
C MET A 101 -5.26 7.51 7.80
N GLY A 102 -6.22 7.60 6.88
CA GLY A 102 -5.98 7.32 5.48
C GLY A 102 -5.59 8.60 4.75
N PHE A 103 -4.56 8.50 3.93
CA PHE A 103 -4.11 9.61 3.09
C PHE A 103 -4.17 9.21 1.63
N LEU A 104 -4.87 10.00 0.85
CA LEU A 104 -4.99 9.74 -0.58
C LEU A 104 -3.69 10.14 -1.26
N TYR A 105 -3.15 9.21 -2.05
CA TYR A 105 -2.00 9.48 -2.88
C TYR A 105 -2.45 9.56 -4.33
N GLU A 106 -2.08 10.63 -5.00
CA GLU A 106 -2.41 10.80 -6.41
C GLU A 106 -1.15 10.62 -7.24
N PRO A 107 -1.04 9.49 -7.94
CA PRO A 107 0.15 9.24 -8.76
C PRO A 107 0.33 10.32 -9.82
N LYS A 108 1.58 10.65 -10.08
CA LYS A 108 1.91 11.71 -11.02
C LYS A 108 2.15 11.22 -12.44
N HIS A 109 1.94 9.95 -12.67
CA HIS A 109 2.20 9.39 -13.99
C HIS A 109 1.37 10.05 -15.09
N ASN A 110 0.26 10.65 -14.72
CA ASN A 110 -0.57 11.33 -15.70
C ASN A 110 0.10 12.54 -16.29
N ASN A 111 1.08 13.09 -15.62
CA ASN A 111 1.73 14.30 -16.10
C ASN A 111 2.40 14.08 -17.43
N GLN A 112 2.83 12.89 -17.70
CA GLN A 112 3.48 12.60 -18.95
C GLN A 112 2.52 12.70 -20.11
N GLN A 113 1.29 12.26 -19.87
CA GLN A 113 0.32 12.31 -20.94
C GLN A 113 -0.07 13.71 -21.27
N ALA A 114 -0.02 14.57 -20.30
CA ALA A 114 -0.39 15.96 -20.51
C ALA A 114 0.52 16.65 -21.50
N ASN A 115 1.59 16.01 -21.86
CA ASN A 115 2.56 16.60 -22.75
C ASN A 115 2.21 16.46 -24.21
N PHE A 116 1.13 15.87 -24.49
CA PHE A 116 0.81 15.71 -25.89
C PHE A 116 -0.21 16.70 -26.35
#